data_8a6b9e212ff59a796079292d65f6583f
#
_entry.id   8a6b9e212ff59a796079292d65f6583f
#
_cell.length_a   1.000
_cell.length_b   1.000
_cell.length_c   1.000
_cell.angle_alpha   90.00
_cell.angle_beta   90.00
_cell.angle_gamma   90.00
#
_symmetry.space_group_name_H-M   'P 1'
#
loop_
_entity.id
_entity.type
_entity.pdbx_description
1 polymer ?
#
loop_
_entity_poly.entity_id
_entity_poly.type
_entity_poly.pdbx_seq_one_letter_code
_entity_poly.pdbx_strand_id
1 'polypeptide(L)'
;MEYQLQVQHNIDTLKHDLPTLFEKDISYEIYTQDIYFQDPVNKFKYKFNYRIIFWTLRFHAKLFFTEIYFDVHDVHQKDKQTILATWTVRGTLRVPWQAKILFNGYSNYKLNEDSLIYEHIDTWDRAPKEILKQFFRQD
;
A
#
# COMPACT_ATOMS: atom_id res chain seq x y z
N MET A 1 -3.51 21.49 17.86
CA MET A 1 -4.65 20.58 18.06
C MET A 1 -5.26 20.11 16.73
N GLU A 2 -5.52 21.04 15.81
CA GLU A 2 -6.07 20.67 14.50
C GLU A 2 -5.14 19.73 13.74
N TYR A 3 -3.84 19.96 13.82
CA TYR A 3 -2.84 19.09 13.19
C TYR A 3 -3.00 17.66 13.67
N GLN A 4 -3.03 17.46 14.99
CA GLN A 4 -3.09 16.12 15.57
C GLN A 4 -4.43 15.43 15.30
N LEU A 5 -5.52 16.19 15.24
CA LEU A 5 -6.82 15.64 14.86
C LEU A 5 -6.81 15.13 13.41
N GLN A 6 -6.17 15.89 12.51
CA GLN A 6 -6.04 15.47 11.12
C GLN A 6 -5.14 14.24 11.01
N VAL A 7 -4.05 14.18 11.78
CA VAL A 7 -3.18 12.99 11.82
C VAL A 7 -3.99 11.77 12.24
N GLN A 8 -4.81 11.90 13.29
CA GLN A 8 -5.62 10.78 13.75
C GLN A 8 -6.65 10.36 12.70
N HIS A 9 -7.26 11.33 12.03
CA HIS A 9 -8.17 11.04 10.92
C HIS A 9 -7.46 10.27 9.81
N ASN A 10 -6.24 10.66 9.46
CA ASN A 10 -5.45 9.96 8.45
C ASN A 10 -5.16 8.52 8.87
N ILE A 11 -4.78 8.32 10.13
CA ILE A 11 -4.51 6.98 10.66
C ILE A 11 -5.77 6.11 10.58
N ASP A 12 -6.90 6.65 11.01
CA ASP A 12 -8.18 5.93 10.97
C ASP A 12 -8.59 5.59 9.53
N THR A 13 -8.36 6.53 8.60
CA THR A 13 -8.63 6.32 7.18
C THR A 13 -7.76 5.21 6.61
N LEU A 14 -6.45 5.21 6.94
CA LEU A 14 -5.54 4.16 6.49
C LEU A 14 -5.93 2.80 7.07
N LYS A 15 -6.30 2.75 8.33
CA LYS A 15 -6.77 1.49 8.96
C LYS A 15 -8.02 0.95 8.28
N HIS A 16 -8.88 1.84 7.79
CA HIS A 16 -10.09 1.46 7.08
C HIS A 16 -9.80 1.02 5.64
N ASP A 17 -8.98 1.78 4.93
CA ASP A 17 -8.76 1.59 3.48
C ASP A 17 -7.79 0.45 3.15
N LEU A 18 -6.67 0.35 3.87
CA LEU A 18 -5.60 -0.55 3.48
C LEU A 18 -5.99 -2.03 3.47
N PRO A 19 -6.75 -2.55 4.45
CA PRO A 19 -7.08 -3.98 4.43
C PRO A 19 -7.83 -4.45 3.19
N THR A 20 -8.53 -3.56 2.49
CA THR A 20 -9.34 -3.90 1.32
C THR A 20 -8.83 -3.25 0.04
N LEU A 21 -7.57 -2.81 -0.01
CA LEU A 21 -7.07 -2.07 -1.17
C LEU A 21 -7.04 -2.87 -2.48
N PHE A 22 -7.04 -4.21 -2.40
CA PHE A 22 -7.13 -5.06 -3.58
C PHE A 22 -8.57 -5.27 -4.07
N GLU A 23 -9.56 -4.82 -3.31
CA GLU A 23 -10.99 -5.02 -3.62
C GLU A 23 -11.73 -3.72 -3.88
N LYS A 24 -11.44 -2.69 -3.08
CA LYS A 24 -12.14 -1.41 -3.11
C LYS A 24 -11.16 -0.27 -3.24
N ASP A 25 -11.63 0.83 -3.82
CA ASP A 25 -10.81 2.03 -3.89
C ASP A 25 -10.59 2.63 -2.50
N ILE A 26 -9.49 3.35 -2.37
CA ILE A 26 -9.13 4.04 -1.13
C ILE A 26 -9.70 5.45 -1.15
N SER A 27 -9.63 6.13 0.01
CA SER A 27 -10.01 7.53 0.14
C SER A 27 -8.82 8.40 -0.22
N TYR A 28 -9.00 9.38 -1.10
CA TYR A 28 -7.90 10.22 -1.59
C TYR A 28 -7.82 11.59 -0.91
N GLU A 29 -8.78 11.92 -0.07
CA GLU A 29 -8.88 13.24 0.57
C GLU A 29 -7.72 13.54 1.53
N ILE A 30 -7.08 12.50 2.07
CA ILE A 30 -5.96 12.67 3.03
C ILE A 30 -4.62 12.93 2.35
N TYR A 31 -4.59 12.92 1.01
CA TYR A 31 -3.37 13.09 0.21
C TYR A 31 -3.35 14.44 -0.50
N THR A 32 -2.14 14.99 -0.70
CA THR A 32 -1.97 16.22 -1.48
C THR A 32 -2.14 15.94 -2.97
N GLN A 33 -2.41 16.97 -3.77
CA GLN A 33 -2.51 16.83 -5.22
C GLN A 33 -1.20 16.38 -5.85
N ASP A 34 -0.08 16.76 -5.24
CA ASP A 34 1.27 16.44 -5.73
C ASP A 34 1.90 15.27 -4.99
N ILE A 35 1.08 14.40 -4.40
CA ILE A 35 1.56 13.19 -3.70
C ILE A 35 2.66 12.48 -4.50
N TYR A 36 3.77 12.17 -3.82
CA TYR A 36 4.88 11.40 -4.38
C TYR A 36 4.78 9.97 -3.86
N PHE A 37 4.87 9.01 -4.77
CA PHE A 37 4.87 7.59 -4.43
C PHE A 37 6.13 6.91 -4.93
N GLN A 38 6.69 6.02 -4.11
CA GLN A 38 7.81 5.19 -4.49
C GLN A 38 7.68 3.83 -3.82
N ASP A 39 7.89 2.78 -4.60
CA ASP A 39 8.13 1.43 -4.09
C ASP A 39 9.36 0.87 -4.82
N PRO A 40 9.77 -0.40 -4.57
CA PRO A 40 10.97 -0.95 -5.21
C PRO A 40 10.93 -1.00 -6.75
N VAL A 41 9.75 -0.91 -7.36
CA VAL A 41 9.61 -1.00 -8.82
C VAL A 41 8.97 0.22 -9.47
N ASN A 42 8.30 1.08 -8.70
CA ASN A 42 7.56 2.24 -9.21
C ASN A 42 8.00 3.55 -8.56
N LYS A 43 7.90 4.61 -9.33
CA LYS A 43 8.19 5.95 -8.84
C LYS A 43 7.37 6.93 -9.68
N PHE A 44 6.49 7.70 -9.07
CA PHE A 44 5.67 8.68 -9.78
C PHE A 44 5.14 9.75 -8.83
N LYS A 45 4.48 10.74 -9.42
CA LYS A 45 3.97 11.90 -8.71
C LYS A 45 2.55 12.22 -9.18
N TYR A 46 1.80 12.96 -8.39
CA TYR A 46 0.44 13.45 -8.62
C TYR A 46 -0.65 12.45 -8.27
N LYS A 47 -1.72 12.98 -7.69
CA LYS A 47 -2.85 12.18 -7.20
C LYS A 47 -3.51 11.37 -8.32
N PHE A 48 -3.52 11.91 -9.54
CA PHE A 48 -4.07 11.19 -10.69
C PHE A 48 -3.33 9.86 -10.91
N ASN A 49 -1.99 9.91 -10.89
CA ASN A 49 -1.17 8.69 -11.05
C ASN A 49 -1.32 7.75 -9.85
N TYR A 50 -1.48 8.32 -8.65
CA TYR A 50 -1.70 7.55 -7.44
C TYR A 50 -3.01 6.74 -7.54
N ARG A 51 -4.07 7.35 -8.09
CA ARG A 51 -5.33 6.65 -8.36
C ARG A 51 -5.15 5.51 -9.36
N ILE A 52 -4.35 5.74 -10.39
CA ILE A 52 -4.10 4.74 -11.43
C ILE A 52 -3.39 3.53 -10.86
N ILE A 53 -2.38 3.72 -9.97
CA ILE A 53 -1.66 2.57 -9.40
C ILE A 53 -2.60 1.70 -8.56
N PHE A 54 -3.49 2.30 -7.76
CA PHE A 54 -4.43 1.51 -6.96
C PHE A 54 -5.44 0.78 -7.83
N TRP A 55 -5.91 1.41 -8.91
CA TRP A 55 -6.78 0.74 -9.87
C TRP A 55 -6.05 -0.45 -10.50
N THR A 56 -4.79 -0.26 -10.90
CA THR A 56 -3.96 -1.30 -11.50
C THR A 56 -3.76 -2.46 -10.53
N LEU A 57 -3.53 -2.18 -9.24
CA LEU A 57 -3.40 -3.22 -8.23
C LEU A 57 -4.68 -4.07 -8.13
N ARG A 58 -5.84 -3.42 -8.09
CA ARG A 58 -7.12 -4.13 -8.03
C ARG A 58 -7.37 -4.96 -9.29
N PHE A 59 -7.06 -4.40 -10.46
CA PHE A 59 -7.21 -5.08 -11.74
C PHE A 59 -6.35 -6.34 -11.79
N HIS A 60 -5.07 -6.22 -11.46
CA HIS A 60 -4.14 -7.36 -11.48
C HIS A 60 -4.48 -8.38 -10.38
N ALA A 61 -4.96 -7.92 -9.24
CA ALA A 61 -5.39 -8.83 -8.17
C ALA A 61 -6.50 -9.75 -8.66
N LYS A 62 -7.49 -9.22 -9.35
CA LYS A 62 -8.61 -10.00 -9.89
C LYS A 62 -8.19 -10.90 -11.04
N LEU A 63 -7.26 -10.42 -11.87
CA LEU A 63 -6.85 -11.15 -13.07
C LEU A 63 -5.95 -12.35 -12.75
N PHE A 64 -4.99 -12.18 -11.83
CA PHE A 64 -3.94 -13.18 -11.61
C PHE A 64 -4.12 -14.03 -10.37
N PHE A 65 -4.96 -13.65 -9.43
CA PHE A 65 -5.07 -14.35 -8.14
C PHE A 65 -6.46 -14.93 -7.92
N THR A 66 -6.51 -16.13 -7.34
CA THR A 66 -7.77 -16.68 -6.83
C THR A 66 -8.12 -15.99 -5.51
N GLU A 67 -7.09 -15.65 -4.74
CA GLU A 67 -7.22 -14.86 -3.52
C GLU A 67 -5.96 -14.07 -3.30
N ILE A 68 -6.09 -12.86 -2.78
CA ILE A 68 -4.98 -12.02 -2.40
C ILE A 68 -5.44 -11.11 -1.26
N TYR A 69 -4.60 -10.99 -0.24
CA TYR A 69 -4.90 -10.25 0.97
C TYR A 69 -3.79 -9.28 1.31
N PHE A 70 -4.19 -8.13 1.82
CA PHE A 70 -3.28 -7.14 2.36
C PHE A 70 -3.56 -7.07 3.86
N ASP A 71 -2.77 -7.81 4.64
CA ASP A 71 -2.94 -7.90 6.08
C ASP A 71 -2.20 -6.74 6.75
N VAL A 72 -2.94 -5.83 7.34
CA VAL A 72 -2.38 -4.66 8.04
C VAL A 72 -2.15 -5.05 9.50
N HIS A 73 -0.90 -4.92 9.96
CA HIS A 73 -0.53 -5.27 11.33
C HIS A 73 -0.64 -4.09 12.27
N ASP A 74 -0.23 -2.91 11.80
CA ASP A 74 -0.22 -1.72 12.63
C ASP A 74 -0.17 -0.46 11.77
N VAL A 75 -0.82 0.60 12.23
CA VAL A 75 -0.73 1.93 11.66
C VAL A 75 -0.60 2.89 12.83
N HIS A 76 0.53 3.58 12.93
CA HIS A 76 0.78 4.50 14.04
C HIS A 76 1.59 5.71 13.60
N GLN A 77 1.52 6.75 14.41
CA GLN A 77 2.33 7.95 14.22
C GLN A 77 3.73 7.69 14.77
N LYS A 78 4.70 7.67 13.86
CA LYS A 78 6.10 7.41 14.21
C LYS A 78 6.76 8.63 14.85
N ASP A 79 6.48 9.80 14.28
CA ASP A 79 6.91 11.08 14.81
C ASP A 79 5.91 12.14 14.34
N LYS A 80 6.18 13.42 14.64
CA LYS A 80 5.22 14.49 14.38
C LYS A 80 4.75 14.53 12.92
N GLN A 81 5.61 14.19 11.97
CA GLN A 81 5.33 14.35 10.54
C GLN A 81 5.28 13.02 9.78
N THR A 82 5.26 11.89 10.49
CA THR A 82 5.37 10.59 9.85
C THR A 82 4.38 9.59 10.41
N ILE A 83 3.66 8.89 9.52
CA ILE A 83 2.83 7.73 9.87
C ILE A 83 3.49 6.51 9.27
N LEU A 84 3.54 5.42 10.05
CA LEU A 84 4.11 4.15 9.61
C LEU A 84 3.03 3.08 9.63
N ALA A 85 2.89 2.34 8.52
CA ALA A 85 2.00 1.19 8.43
C ALA A 85 2.82 -0.05 8.10
N THR A 86 2.60 -1.13 8.85
CA THR A 86 3.27 -2.42 8.59
C THR A 86 2.23 -3.42 8.10
N TRP A 87 2.63 -4.25 7.12
CA TRP A 87 1.68 -5.13 6.46
C TRP A 87 2.34 -6.35 5.84
N THR A 88 1.50 -7.32 5.46
CA THR A 88 1.90 -8.54 4.75
C THR A 88 0.98 -8.72 3.55
N VAL A 89 1.56 -9.02 2.40
CA VAL A 89 0.82 -9.45 1.21
C VAL A 89 0.92 -10.95 1.11
N ARG A 90 -0.24 -11.62 1.00
CA ARG A 90 -0.30 -13.08 0.80
C ARG A 90 -1.36 -13.39 -0.23
N GLY A 91 -1.09 -14.32 -1.10
CA GLY A 91 -2.04 -14.65 -2.14
C GLY A 91 -1.73 -15.97 -2.82
N THR A 92 -2.67 -16.40 -3.66
CA THR A 92 -2.57 -17.61 -4.43
C THR A 92 -2.84 -17.29 -5.90
N LEU A 93 -1.90 -17.58 -6.76
CA LEU A 93 -2.07 -17.40 -8.21
C LEU A 93 -3.14 -18.32 -8.76
N ARG A 94 -3.85 -17.85 -9.77
CA ARG A 94 -4.94 -18.59 -10.39
C ARG A 94 -4.45 -19.77 -11.18
N VAL A 95 -3.48 -19.57 -12.04
CA VAL A 95 -2.90 -20.59 -12.94
C VAL A 95 -1.45 -20.25 -13.19
N PRO A 96 -0.64 -21.22 -13.62
CA PRO A 96 -1.00 -22.61 -13.95
C PRO A 96 -1.00 -23.56 -12.76
N TRP A 97 -0.32 -23.25 -11.65
CA TRP A 97 -0.12 -24.19 -10.54
C TRP A 97 -0.46 -23.65 -9.17
N GLN A 98 -1.23 -22.58 -9.10
CA GLN A 98 -1.66 -22.00 -7.84
C GLN A 98 -0.50 -21.67 -6.89
N ALA A 99 0.57 -21.11 -7.42
CA ALA A 99 1.72 -20.69 -6.62
C ALA A 99 1.28 -19.69 -5.55
N LYS A 100 1.91 -19.78 -4.40
CA LYS A 100 1.62 -18.86 -3.29
C LYS A 100 2.68 -17.78 -3.21
N ILE A 101 2.24 -16.54 -2.96
CA ILE A 101 3.15 -15.44 -2.72
C ILE A 101 2.99 -14.97 -1.29
N LEU A 102 4.11 -14.53 -0.72
CA LEU A 102 4.14 -13.99 0.63
C LEU A 102 5.31 -13.04 0.76
N PHE A 103 5.03 -11.81 1.15
CA PHE A 103 6.09 -10.87 1.51
C PHE A 103 5.55 -9.82 2.46
N ASN A 104 6.45 -9.24 3.25
CA ASN A 104 6.12 -8.21 4.22
C ASN A 104 6.69 -6.88 3.77
N GLY A 105 6.12 -5.81 4.29
CA GLY A 105 6.63 -4.50 4.02
C GLY A 105 6.09 -3.48 4.98
N TYR A 106 6.50 -2.25 4.74
CA TYR A 106 5.94 -1.13 5.48
C TYR A 106 5.84 0.09 4.58
N SER A 107 4.88 0.93 4.90
CA SER A 107 4.61 2.18 4.20
C SER A 107 4.96 3.33 5.12
N ASN A 108 5.76 4.25 4.62
CA ASN A 108 6.15 5.46 5.33
C ASN A 108 5.44 6.64 4.69
N TYR A 109 4.57 7.30 5.44
CA TYR A 109 3.78 8.43 4.97
C TYR A 109 4.26 9.71 5.64
N LYS A 110 4.65 10.71 4.84
CA LYS A 110 5.06 12.01 5.36
C LYS A 110 3.97 13.03 5.22
N LEU A 111 3.81 13.86 6.26
CA LEU A 111 2.75 14.85 6.38
C LEU A 111 3.30 16.26 6.19
N ASN A 112 2.55 17.08 5.46
CA ASN A 112 2.88 18.51 5.30
C ASN A 112 2.35 19.32 6.49
N GLU A 113 2.41 20.65 6.39
CA GLU A 113 1.97 21.56 7.46
C GLU A 113 0.48 21.44 7.76
N ASP A 114 -0.32 21.01 6.78
CA ASP A 114 -1.77 20.83 6.93
C ASP A 114 -2.12 19.42 7.34
N SER A 115 -1.13 18.62 7.71
CA SER A 115 -1.29 17.18 8.07
C SER A 115 -1.81 16.33 6.94
N LEU A 116 -1.59 16.73 5.70
CA LEU A 116 -1.93 15.90 4.53
C LEU A 116 -0.70 15.14 4.09
N ILE A 117 -0.93 13.94 3.57
CA ILE A 117 0.15 13.06 3.10
C ILE A 117 0.65 13.55 1.75
N TYR A 118 1.94 13.92 1.69
CA TYR A 118 2.56 14.37 0.43
C TYR A 118 3.60 13.38 -0.10
N GLU A 119 3.97 12.38 0.68
CA GLU A 119 4.94 11.36 0.26
C GLU A 119 4.56 10.01 0.86
N HIS A 120 4.59 8.97 0.02
CA HIS A 120 4.30 7.60 0.41
C HIS A 120 5.41 6.72 -0.17
N ILE A 121 6.24 6.14 0.71
CA ILE A 121 7.32 5.25 0.29
C ILE A 121 7.10 3.88 0.89
N ASP A 122 7.03 2.86 0.03
CA ASP A 122 6.89 1.47 0.44
C ASP A 122 8.23 0.76 0.37
N THR A 123 8.51 -0.01 1.41
CA THR A 123 9.69 -0.85 1.50
C THR A 123 9.24 -2.29 1.66
N TRP A 124 9.81 -3.20 0.87
CA TRP A 124 9.50 -4.63 0.92
C TRP A 124 10.64 -5.39 1.58
N ASP A 125 10.32 -6.47 2.29
CA ASP A 125 11.33 -7.29 2.96
C ASP A 125 12.06 -8.23 2.01
N ARG A 126 11.67 -8.26 0.73
CA ARG A 126 12.27 -9.07 -0.32
C ARG A 126 12.45 -8.25 -1.58
N ALA A 127 13.50 -8.55 -2.36
CA ALA A 127 13.69 -7.92 -3.65
C ALA A 127 12.56 -8.33 -4.60
N PRO A 128 12.16 -7.44 -5.55
CA PRO A 128 11.11 -7.77 -6.52
C PRO A 128 11.31 -9.08 -7.24
N LYS A 129 12.55 -9.40 -7.63
CA LYS A 129 12.83 -10.67 -8.33
C LYS A 129 12.65 -11.89 -7.43
N GLU A 130 12.83 -11.74 -6.11
CA GLU A 130 12.59 -12.84 -5.18
C GLU A 130 11.10 -13.11 -5.02
N ILE A 131 10.28 -12.06 -5.04
CA ILE A 131 8.83 -12.19 -5.04
C ILE A 131 8.39 -12.85 -6.33
N LEU A 132 8.96 -12.42 -7.46
CA LEU A 132 8.64 -12.99 -8.77
C LEU A 132 8.97 -14.48 -8.83
N LYS A 133 10.04 -14.92 -8.18
CA LYS A 133 10.40 -16.36 -8.12
C LYS A 133 9.33 -17.19 -7.43
N GLN A 134 8.59 -16.61 -6.48
CA GLN A 134 7.51 -17.32 -5.80
C GLN A 134 6.41 -17.73 -6.78
N PHE A 135 6.21 -16.97 -7.86
CA PHE A 135 5.20 -17.24 -8.88
C PHE A 135 5.45 -18.58 -9.59
N PHE A 136 6.69 -19.05 -9.60
CA PHE A 136 7.08 -20.25 -10.31
C PHE A 136 7.29 -21.47 -9.39
N ARG A 137 6.96 -21.31 -8.10
CA ARG A 137 7.03 -22.39 -7.13
C ARG A 137 5.81 -23.29 -7.21
N GLN A 138 6.04 -24.59 -7.24
CA GLN A 138 4.99 -25.60 -7.29
C GLN A 138 4.99 -26.40 -5.98
N ASP A 139 4.70 -25.73 -4.90
CA ASP A 139 4.60 -26.45 -3.61
C ASP A 139 3.21 -27.10 -3.44
#